data_13132d7a61662513f1e1703290854be3
#
_entry.id   13132d7a61662513f1e1703290854be3
#
_cell.length_a   1.000
_cell.length_b   1.000
_cell.length_c   1.000
_cell.angle_alpha   90.00
_cell.angle_beta   90.00
_cell.angle_gamma   90.00
#
_symmetry.space_group_name_H-M   'P 1'
#
loop_
_entity.id
_entity.type
_entity.pdbx_description
1 polymer ?
#
loop_
_entity_poly.entity_id
_entity_poly.type
_entity_poly.pdbx_seq_one_letter_code
_entity_poly.pdbx_strand_id
1 'polypeptide(L)'
;MTYADSAYPSGRYTLSHGLEGLVQAHRVQGVDEVSSALADHLRYTAAPGDGVATAAAATAGPGRIAVLIDLDHELSATKVTHELRRASTRVGRQMLQVTTEVERRLGGELPEPLLSYAAAVAAKETPGNQAVVAGLVHRAHGLTPRDAVATELTGLAVGWAGAALRLRQCDHIDAQVVITAAHPVIAGLAVQCVQVASDLVPGTGPESGPESGPGSVPCPGSGHVYANSPGRRGWRFLGRASPGSDLASAAHETAPARLFMS
;
A
#
# COMPACT_ATOMS: atom_id res chain seq x y z
N MET A 1 -6.63 2.99 16.30
CA MET A 1 -6.30 1.58 15.91
C MET A 1 -7.42 0.86 15.16
N THR A 2 -8.59 1.43 15.02
CA THR A 2 -9.78 0.82 14.40
C THR A 2 -9.58 0.40 12.93
N TYR A 3 -8.77 1.15 12.17
CA TYR A 3 -8.59 0.93 10.72
C TYR A 3 -7.75 -0.29 10.33
N ALA A 4 -6.94 -0.81 11.24
CA ALA A 4 -6.16 -2.04 11.04
C ALA A 4 -6.92 -3.30 11.51
N ASP A 5 -8.06 -3.14 12.18
CA ASP A 5 -8.86 -4.22 12.69
C ASP A 5 -9.57 -4.97 11.53
N SER A 6 -9.60 -6.30 11.62
CA SER A 6 -10.33 -7.14 10.68
C SER A 6 -11.85 -6.89 10.69
N ALA A 7 -12.39 -6.37 11.80
CA ALA A 7 -13.79 -5.96 11.93
C ALA A 7 -14.09 -4.61 11.26
N TYR A 8 -13.06 -3.83 10.88
CA TYR A 8 -13.30 -2.57 10.14
C TYR A 8 -13.91 -2.88 8.77
N PRO A 9 -15.04 -2.26 8.41
CA PRO A 9 -15.83 -2.67 7.25
C PRO A 9 -15.24 -2.17 5.92
N SER A 10 -13.93 -2.34 5.70
CA SER A 10 -13.26 -1.99 4.44
C SER A 10 -13.34 -3.09 3.38
N GLY A 11 -13.72 -4.32 3.77
CA GLY A 11 -13.76 -5.47 2.86
C GLY A 11 -12.39 -6.13 2.62
N ARG A 12 -11.36 -5.82 3.42
CA ARG A 12 -10.02 -6.43 3.34
C ARG A 12 -10.01 -7.93 3.62
N TYR A 13 -10.94 -8.41 4.44
CA TYR A 13 -11.03 -9.81 4.86
C TYR A 13 -11.14 -10.80 3.69
N THR A 14 -11.68 -10.37 2.55
CA THR A 14 -11.86 -11.20 1.36
C THR A 14 -10.64 -11.26 0.45
N LEU A 15 -9.52 -10.64 0.84
CA LEU A 15 -8.31 -10.61 0.04
C LEU A 15 -7.33 -11.69 0.51
N SER A 16 -6.78 -12.46 -0.43
CA SER A 16 -5.69 -13.41 -0.20
C SER A 16 -4.32 -12.85 -0.55
N HIS A 17 -4.28 -11.69 -1.20
CA HIS A 17 -3.04 -11.06 -1.70
C HIS A 17 -2.19 -11.99 -2.59
N GLY A 18 -2.82 -12.88 -3.35
CA GLY A 18 -2.18 -13.85 -4.22
C GLY A 18 -1.84 -15.19 -3.56
N LEU A 19 -2.01 -15.34 -2.24
CA LEU A 19 -1.71 -16.61 -1.54
C LEU A 19 -2.55 -17.78 -2.09
N GLU A 20 -3.83 -17.56 -2.38
CA GLU A 20 -4.70 -18.61 -2.93
C GLU A 20 -4.13 -19.17 -4.23
N GLY A 21 -3.68 -18.32 -5.14
CA GLY A 21 -3.07 -18.73 -6.39
C GLY A 21 -1.76 -19.52 -6.18
N LEU A 22 -0.94 -19.12 -5.19
CA LEU A 22 0.30 -19.84 -4.85
C LEU A 22 0.00 -21.24 -4.29
N VAL A 23 -1.03 -21.37 -3.42
CA VAL A 23 -1.46 -22.66 -2.86
C VAL A 23 -2.06 -23.56 -3.95
N GLN A 24 -2.92 -23.03 -4.82
CA GLN A 24 -3.49 -23.76 -5.94
C GLN A 24 -2.43 -24.26 -6.94
N ALA A 25 -1.38 -23.47 -7.13
CA ALA A 25 -0.23 -23.85 -7.95
C ALA A 25 0.78 -24.78 -7.25
N HIS A 26 0.47 -25.26 -6.05
CA HIS A 26 1.36 -26.07 -5.20
C HIS A 26 2.75 -25.45 -4.97
N ARG A 27 2.81 -24.10 -4.90
CA ARG A 27 4.04 -23.33 -4.66
C ARG A 27 4.21 -22.96 -3.20
N VAL A 28 3.16 -23.07 -2.39
CA VAL A 28 3.16 -22.80 -0.95
C VAL A 28 2.35 -23.89 -0.25
N GLN A 29 2.99 -24.58 0.68
CA GLN A 29 2.39 -25.64 1.51
C GLN A 29 2.92 -25.54 2.94
N GLY A 30 2.00 -25.48 3.91
CA GLY A 30 2.36 -25.43 5.33
C GLY A 30 2.88 -24.07 5.81
N VAL A 31 3.08 -23.97 7.13
CA VAL A 31 3.34 -22.71 7.84
C VAL A 31 4.65 -22.03 7.44
N ASP A 32 5.72 -22.82 7.23
CA ASP A 32 7.05 -22.27 6.91
C ASP A 32 7.06 -21.59 5.54
N GLU A 33 6.45 -22.24 4.53
CA GLU A 33 6.34 -21.66 3.20
C GLU A 33 5.36 -20.49 3.15
N VAL A 34 4.27 -20.52 3.93
CA VAL A 34 3.37 -19.38 4.12
C VAL A 34 4.11 -18.17 4.70
N SER A 35 4.95 -18.39 5.72
CA SER A 35 5.73 -17.34 6.37
C SER A 35 6.80 -16.75 5.42
N SER A 36 7.51 -17.62 4.70
CA SER A 36 8.51 -17.21 3.71
C SER A 36 7.89 -16.41 2.57
N ALA A 37 6.79 -16.90 2.02
CA ALA A 37 6.06 -16.21 0.94
C ALA A 37 5.49 -14.86 1.38
N LEU A 38 5.02 -14.72 2.64
CA LEU A 38 4.62 -13.45 3.22
C LEU A 38 5.80 -12.47 3.26
N ALA A 39 6.95 -12.92 3.76
CA ALA A 39 8.13 -12.07 3.86
C ALA A 39 8.59 -11.56 2.50
N ASP A 40 8.53 -12.40 1.47
CA ASP A 40 8.86 -12.03 0.10
C ASP A 40 7.80 -11.08 -0.49
N HIS A 41 6.51 -11.34 -0.27
CA HIS A 41 5.45 -10.44 -0.71
C HIS A 41 5.58 -9.06 -0.06
N LEU A 42 5.89 -8.99 1.23
CA LEU A 42 6.14 -7.73 1.92
C LEU A 42 7.32 -6.96 1.30
N ARG A 43 8.46 -7.64 1.05
CA ARG A 43 9.68 -6.99 0.55
C ARG A 43 9.61 -6.55 -0.90
N TYR A 44 9.03 -7.38 -1.76
CA TYR A 44 9.17 -7.23 -3.20
C TYR A 44 7.90 -6.73 -3.90
N THR A 45 6.75 -6.75 -3.20
CA THR A 45 5.47 -6.30 -3.75
C THR A 45 4.84 -5.19 -2.92
N ALA A 46 4.51 -5.47 -1.66
CA ALA A 46 3.72 -4.56 -0.85
C ALA A 46 4.48 -3.29 -0.45
N ALA A 47 5.71 -3.43 0.08
CA ALA A 47 6.46 -2.27 0.54
C ALA A 47 6.83 -1.31 -0.60
N PRO A 48 7.44 -1.77 -1.73
CA PRO A 48 7.83 -0.85 -2.81
C PRO A 48 6.65 -0.26 -3.59
N GLY A 49 5.46 -0.84 -3.49
CA GLY A 49 4.24 -0.31 -4.09
C GLY A 49 3.37 0.42 -3.06
N ASP A 50 2.51 -0.34 -2.42
CA ASP A 50 1.51 0.19 -1.48
C ASP A 50 2.16 0.88 -0.26
N GLY A 51 3.27 0.34 0.28
CA GLY A 51 3.98 0.94 1.42
C GLY A 51 4.54 2.32 1.11
N VAL A 52 5.21 2.48 -0.04
CA VAL A 52 5.74 3.79 -0.48
C VAL A 52 4.59 4.77 -0.75
N ALA A 53 3.51 4.31 -1.39
CA ALA A 53 2.34 5.15 -1.65
C ALA A 53 1.66 5.61 -0.34
N THR A 54 1.53 4.71 0.65
CA THR A 54 1.02 5.06 1.99
C THR A 54 1.91 6.10 2.68
N ALA A 55 3.23 5.94 2.64
CA ALA A 55 4.17 6.90 3.21
C ALA A 55 4.06 8.28 2.55
N ALA A 56 4.03 8.31 1.21
CA ALA A 56 3.91 9.55 0.43
C ALA A 56 2.59 10.29 0.73
N ALA A 57 1.48 9.55 0.77
CA ALA A 57 0.17 10.11 1.11
C ALA A 57 0.12 10.62 2.56
N ALA A 58 0.69 9.87 3.52
CA ALA A 58 0.78 10.30 4.91
C ALA A 58 1.69 11.52 5.13
N THR A 59 2.61 11.79 4.21
CA THR A 59 3.50 12.96 4.28
C THR A 59 2.90 14.18 3.57
N ALA A 60 1.96 13.98 2.62
CA ALA A 60 1.39 15.06 1.82
C ALA A 60 0.68 16.11 2.68
N GLY A 61 1.09 17.38 2.56
CA GLY A 61 0.44 18.52 3.20
C GLY A 61 -0.72 19.10 2.38
N PRO A 62 -1.40 20.13 2.91
CA PRO A 62 -2.40 20.88 2.17
C PRO A 62 -1.86 21.39 0.82
N GLY A 63 -2.72 21.50 -0.20
CA GLY A 63 -2.33 21.96 -1.55
C GLY A 63 -1.60 20.93 -2.42
N ARG A 64 -1.40 19.70 -1.93
CA ARG A 64 -0.70 18.64 -2.68
C ARG A 64 -1.63 17.68 -3.43
N ILE A 65 -2.86 18.09 -3.71
CA ILE A 65 -3.86 17.22 -4.34
C ILE A 65 -3.41 16.66 -5.70
N ALA A 66 -2.78 17.47 -6.54
CA ALA A 66 -2.29 17.03 -7.85
C ALA A 66 -1.25 15.89 -7.73
N VAL A 67 -0.35 15.99 -6.74
CA VAL A 67 0.65 14.95 -6.46
C VAL A 67 -0.02 13.65 -5.98
N LEU A 68 -1.07 13.75 -5.16
CA LEU A 68 -1.83 12.59 -4.68
C LEU A 68 -2.60 11.90 -5.82
N ILE A 69 -3.16 12.66 -6.74
CA ILE A 69 -3.84 12.13 -7.93
C ILE A 69 -2.83 11.40 -8.83
N ASP A 70 -1.69 12.01 -9.12
CA ASP A 70 -0.64 11.37 -9.92
C ASP A 70 -0.12 10.09 -9.24
N LEU A 71 0.16 10.13 -7.94
CA LEU A 71 0.57 8.97 -7.16
C LEU A 71 -0.42 7.81 -7.27
N ASP A 72 -1.70 8.10 -7.15
CA ASP A 72 -2.76 7.10 -7.15
C ASP A 72 -2.93 6.45 -8.54
N HIS A 73 -2.80 7.22 -9.61
CA HIS A 73 -2.79 6.71 -10.99
C HIS A 73 -1.57 5.82 -11.25
N GLU A 74 -0.37 6.26 -10.83
CA GLU A 74 0.85 5.48 -11.01
C GLU A 74 0.79 4.19 -10.19
N LEU A 75 0.28 4.23 -8.96
CA LEU A 75 0.05 3.03 -8.14
C LEU A 75 -0.91 2.05 -8.83
N SER A 76 -1.99 2.55 -9.44
CA SER A 76 -2.90 1.70 -10.22
C SER A 76 -2.20 1.03 -11.41
N ALA A 77 -1.29 1.74 -12.06
CA ALA A 77 -0.53 1.21 -13.20
C ALA A 77 0.44 0.09 -12.80
N THR A 78 0.93 0.07 -11.55
CA THR A 78 1.80 -1.00 -11.04
C THR A 78 1.05 -2.30 -10.75
N LYS A 79 -0.27 -2.27 -10.55
CA LYS A 79 -1.07 -3.45 -10.25
C LYS A 79 -1.39 -4.19 -11.56
N VAL A 80 -0.71 -5.31 -11.77
CA VAL A 80 -0.70 -6.04 -13.05
C VAL A 80 -2.10 -6.54 -13.43
N THR A 81 -2.84 -7.16 -12.48
CA THR A 81 -4.14 -7.76 -12.78
C THR A 81 -5.28 -6.75 -12.57
N HIS A 82 -6.37 -6.95 -13.34
CA HIS A 82 -7.58 -6.16 -13.18
C HIS A 82 -8.22 -6.40 -11.79
N GLU A 83 -8.11 -7.63 -11.29
CA GLU A 83 -8.62 -8.03 -9.99
C GLU A 83 -7.93 -7.25 -8.86
N LEU A 84 -6.58 -7.17 -8.87
CA LEU A 84 -5.81 -6.38 -7.90
C LEU A 84 -6.18 -4.90 -7.93
N ARG A 85 -6.35 -4.31 -9.13
CA ARG A 85 -6.80 -2.92 -9.26
C ARG A 85 -8.18 -2.70 -8.67
N ARG A 86 -9.14 -3.57 -9.00
CA ARG A 86 -10.52 -3.49 -8.47
C ARG A 86 -10.57 -3.71 -6.97
N ALA A 87 -9.80 -4.67 -6.44
CA ALA A 87 -9.73 -4.93 -5.00
C ALA A 87 -9.21 -3.71 -4.25
N SER A 88 -8.08 -3.15 -4.69
CA SER A 88 -7.48 -1.96 -4.07
C SER A 88 -8.41 -0.75 -4.09
N THR A 89 -9.02 -0.44 -5.23
CA THR A 89 -9.94 0.71 -5.33
C THR A 89 -11.24 0.49 -4.57
N ARG A 90 -11.78 -0.72 -4.52
CA ARG A 90 -12.96 -1.04 -3.72
C ARG A 90 -12.71 -0.82 -2.25
N VAL A 91 -11.60 -1.37 -1.72
CA VAL A 91 -11.24 -1.23 -0.31
C VAL A 91 -10.96 0.22 0.05
N GLY A 92 -10.21 0.94 -0.79
CA GLY A 92 -9.90 2.36 -0.55
C GLY A 92 -11.15 3.23 -0.53
N ARG A 93 -12.03 3.09 -1.52
CA ARG A 93 -13.30 3.84 -1.56
C ARG A 93 -14.21 3.52 -0.39
N GLN A 94 -14.30 2.25 0.01
CA GLN A 94 -15.06 1.85 1.18
C GLN A 94 -14.48 2.47 2.47
N MET A 95 -13.16 2.44 2.63
CA MET A 95 -12.48 3.07 3.76
C MET A 95 -12.75 4.58 3.81
N LEU A 96 -12.66 5.26 2.67
CA LEU A 96 -12.94 6.69 2.56
C LEU A 96 -14.39 7.02 2.90
N GLN A 97 -15.34 6.23 2.38
CA GLN A 97 -16.77 6.40 2.67
C GLN A 97 -17.09 6.23 4.15
N VAL A 98 -16.54 5.18 4.78
CA VAL A 98 -16.75 4.92 6.23
C VAL A 98 -16.16 6.05 7.05
N THR A 99 -14.92 6.47 6.76
CA THR A 99 -14.27 7.57 7.48
C THR A 99 -15.07 8.86 7.36
N THR A 100 -15.50 9.22 6.15
CA THR A 100 -16.31 10.43 5.91
C THR A 100 -17.63 10.40 6.68
N GLU A 101 -18.33 9.27 6.68
CA GLU A 101 -19.61 9.13 7.35
C GLU A 101 -19.47 9.15 8.88
N VAL A 102 -18.40 8.55 9.42
CA VAL A 102 -18.10 8.59 10.85
C VAL A 102 -17.84 10.02 11.30
N GLU A 103 -16.96 10.75 10.61
CA GLU A 103 -16.66 12.16 10.94
C GLU A 103 -17.92 13.01 10.88
N ARG A 104 -18.72 12.88 9.82
CA ARG A 104 -19.99 13.60 9.67
C ARG A 104 -20.97 13.33 10.83
N ARG A 105 -21.09 12.08 11.30
CA ARG A 105 -21.95 11.72 12.44
C ARG A 105 -21.44 12.26 13.78
N LEU A 106 -20.15 12.41 13.91
CA LEU A 106 -19.51 13.02 15.09
C LEU A 106 -19.54 14.55 15.07
N GLY A 107 -20.07 15.17 13.99
CA GLY A 107 -20.11 16.61 13.82
C GLY A 107 -18.77 17.22 13.43
N GLY A 108 -17.82 16.38 12.97
CA GLY A 108 -16.52 16.79 12.46
C GLY A 108 -16.51 16.93 10.94
N GLU A 109 -15.39 17.45 10.44
CA GLU A 109 -15.08 17.54 9.02
C GLU A 109 -13.74 16.83 8.74
N LEU A 110 -13.60 16.32 7.51
CA LEU A 110 -12.33 15.73 7.08
C LEU A 110 -11.25 16.82 7.00
N PRO A 111 -10.08 16.62 7.60
CA PRO A 111 -8.99 17.57 7.44
C PRO A 111 -8.38 17.52 6.05
N GLU A 112 -7.76 18.63 5.62
CA GLU A 112 -6.92 18.63 4.43
C GLU A 112 -5.62 17.81 4.67
N PRO A 113 -5.11 17.08 3.67
CA PRO A 113 -5.59 17.00 2.28
C PRO A 113 -6.62 15.89 2.01
N LEU A 114 -7.11 15.20 3.05
CA LEU A 114 -8.07 14.09 2.90
C LEU A 114 -9.40 14.57 2.30
N LEU A 115 -9.86 15.76 2.67
CA LEU A 115 -11.11 16.35 2.15
C LEU A 115 -11.03 16.56 0.62
N SER A 116 -9.98 17.23 0.15
CA SER A 116 -9.75 17.46 -1.28
C SER A 116 -9.61 16.15 -2.06
N TYR A 117 -8.92 15.16 -1.46
CA TYR A 117 -8.77 13.85 -2.10
C TYR A 117 -10.12 13.09 -2.19
N ALA A 118 -10.94 13.16 -1.16
CA ALA A 118 -12.28 12.58 -1.17
C ALA A 118 -13.15 13.18 -2.29
N ALA A 119 -13.07 14.48 -2.50
CA ALA A 119 -13.76 15.17 -3.60
C ALA A 119 -13.26 14.68 -4.98
N ALA A 120 -11.96 14.54 -5.18
CA ALA A 120 -11.37 14.03 -6.42
C ALA A 120 -11.80 12.57 -6.71
N VAL A 121 -11.85 11.71 -5.69
CA VAL A 121 -12.37 10.33 -5.83
C VAL A 121 -13.85 10.33 -6.22
N ALA A 122 -14.67 11.20 -5.62
CA ALA A 122 -16.10 11.34 -5.95
C ALA A 122 -16.30 11.86 -7.38
N ALA A 123 -15.47 12.79 -7.83
CA ALA A 123 -15.43 13.32 -9.20
C ALA A 123 -14.85 12.33 -10.23
N LYS A 124 -14.32 11.17 -9.79
CA LYS A 124 -13.65 10.16 -10.62
C LYS A 124 -12.35 10.67 -11.28
N GLU A 125 -11.74 11.67 -10.70
CA GLU A 125 -10.44 12.22 -11.14
C GLU A 125 -9.28 11.31 -10.73
N THR A 126 -9.49 10.45 -9.73
CA THR A 126 -8.51 9.50 -9.23
C THR A 126 -9.16 8.16 -8.83
N PRO A 127 -8.45 7.03 -8.93
CA PRO A 127 -8.99 5.72 -8.63
C PRO A 127 -9.47 5.53 -7.19
N GLY A 128 -8.78 6.08 -6.21
CA GLY A 128 -9.05 5.84 -4.79
C GLY A 128 -8.45 4.53 -4.29
N ASN A 129 -7.18 4.26 -4.61
CA ASN A 129 -6.49 3.06 -4.13
C ASN A 129 -6.34 3.05 -2.61
N GLN A 130 -6.43 1.86 -2.03
CA GLN A 130 -6.37 1.64 -0.59
C GLN A 130 -5.16 2.31 0.06
N ALA A 131 -3.96 2.15 -0.49
CA ALA A 131 -2.73 2.64 0.11
C ALA A 131 -2.70 4.17 0.24
N VAL A 132 -3.18 4.89 -0.79
CA VAL A 132 -3.25 6.36 -0.75
C VAL A 132 -4.30 6.82 0.26
N VAL A 133 -5.50 6.22 0.23
CA VAL A 133 -6.56 6.52 1.21
C VAL A 133 -6.07 6.24 2.64
N ALA A 134 -5.44 5.08 2.87
CA ALA A 134 -4.93 4.71 4.19
C ALA A 134 -3.90 5.70 4.72
N GLY A 135 -2.94 6.12 3.87
CA GLY A 135 -1.95 7.13 4.25
C GLY A 135 -2.60 8.43 4.71
N LEU A 136 -3.59 8.93 3.96
CA LEU A 136 -4.33 10.14 4.29
C LEU A 136 -5.18 10.00 5.56
N VAL A 137 -5.89 8.87 5.71
CA VAL A 137 -6.72 8.59 6.88
C VAL A 137 -5.86 8.45 8.14
N HIS A 138 -4.75 7.71 8.06
CA HIS A 138 -3.85 7.56 9.21
C HIS A 138 -3.22 8.89 9.63
N ARG A 139 -2.81 9.72 8.65
CA ARG A 139 -2.35 11.08 8.92
C ARG A 139 -3.42 11.93 9.62
N ALA A 140 -4.66 11.89 9.13
CA ALA A 140 -5.78 12.61 9.73
C ALA A 140 -6.00 12.25 11.21
N HIS A 141 -5.63 11.03 11.58
CA HIS A 141 -5.67 10.53 12.97
C HIS A 141 -4.35 10.66 13.71
N GLY A 142 -3.40 11.45 13.22
CA GLY A 142 -2.16 11.80 13.90
C GLY A 142 -1.06 10.73 13.86
N LEU A 143 -1.18 9.69 13.03
CA LEU A 143 -0.11 8.72 12.86
C LEU A 143 1.04 9.33 12.05
N THR A 144 2.26 8.96 12.42
CA THR A 144 3.44 9.29 11.60
C THR A 144 3.40 8.50 10.28
N PRO A 145 4.07 8.96 9.22
CA PRO A 145 4.17 8.19 7.97
C PRO A 145 4.71 6.76 8.18
N ARG A 146 5.66 6.59 9.09
CA ARG A 146 6.20 5.28 9.47
C ARG A 146 5.14 4.39 10.10
N ASP A 147 4.36 4.93 11.05
CA ASP A 147 3.32 4.17 11.73
C ASP A 147 2.15 3.84 10.77
N ALA A 148 1.84 4.73 9.84
CA ALA A 148 0.86 4.49 8.79
C ALA A 148 1.27 3.29 7.93
N VAL A 149 2.52 3.25 7.45
CA VAL A 149 3.04 2.11 6.68
C VAL A 149 3.05 0.83 7.51
N ALA A 150 3.55 0.89 8.75
CA ALA A 150 3.58 -0.28 9.64
C ALA A 150 2.17 -0.84 9.88
N THR A 151 1.17 0.03 10.05
CA THR A 151 -0.23 -0.37 10.21
C THR A 151 -0.77 -1.07 8.95
N GLU A 152 -0.50 -0.52 7.75
CA GLU A 152 -0.95 -1.11 6.50
C GLU A 152 -0.30 -2.47 6.21
N LEU A 153 1.02 -2.59 6.39
CA LEU A 153 1.74 -3.85 6.19
C LEU A 153 1.35 -4.90 7.25
N THR A 154 1.07 -4.49 8.49
CA THR A 154 0.55 -5.40 9.51
C THR A 154 -0.86 -5.88 9.14
N GLY A 155 -1.74 -4.99 8.67
CA GLY A 155 -3.06 -5.37 8.20
C GLY A 155 -3.02 -6.37 7.04
N LEU A 156 -2.04 -6.22 6.12
CA LEU A 156 -1.76 -7.19 5.06
C LEU A 156 -1.33 -8.54 5.65
N ALA A 157 -0.37 -8.55 6.59
CA ALA A 157 0.10 -9.78 7.23
C ALA A 157 -1.03 -10.54 7.96
N VAL A 158 -1.92 -9.81 8.65
CA VAL A 158 -3.12 -10.38 9.28
C VAL A 158 -4.07 -10.99 8.23
N GLY A 159 -4.31 -10.27 7.12
CA GLY A 159 -5.11 -10.78 6.00
C GLY A 159 -4.53 -12.04 5.37
N TRP A 160 -3.21 -12.06 5.17
CA TRP A 160 -2.46 -13.20 4.64
C TRP A 160 -2.57 -14.43 5.55
N ALA A 161 -2.31 -14.27 6.85
CA ALA A 161 -2.45 -15.34 7.84
C ALA A 161 -3.91 -15.84 7.92
N GLY A 162 -4.89 -14.93 7.86
CA GLY A 162 -6.30 -15.30 7.78
C GLY A 162 -6.65 -16.07 6.50
N ALA A 163 -6.04 -15.75 5.37
CA ALA A 163 -6.19 -16.52 4.14
C ALA A 163 -5.55 -17.91 4.27
N ALA A 164 -4.35 -18.02 4.86
CA ALA A 164 -3.67 -19.29 5.11
C ALA A 164 -4.53 -20.23 5.97
N LEU A 165 -5.18 -19.71 7.02
CA LEU A 165 -6.14 -20.46 7.84
C LEU A 165 -7.29 -21.04 7.00
N ARG A 166 -7.94 -20.20 6.18
CA ARG A 166 -9.08 -20.63 5.33
C ARG A 166 -8.66 -21.62 4.25
N LEU A 167 -7.43 -21.52 3.76
CA LEU A 167 -6.81 -22.43 2.80
C LEU A 167 -6.24 -23.70 3.47
N ARG A 168 -6.39 -23.84 4.80
CA ARG A 168 -5.90 -24.99 5.60
C ARG A 168 -4.40 -25.23 5.49
N GLN A 169 -3.62 -24.15 5.35
CA GLN A 169 -2.17 -24.21 5.31
C GLN A 169 -1.52 -24.12 6.69
N CYS A 170 -2.25 -23.64 7.68
CA CYS A 170 -1.80 -23.50 9.06
C CYS A 170 -3.00 -23.57 10.03
N ASP A 171 -2.73 -23.75 11.31
CA ASP A 171 -3.72 -23.58 12.37
C ASP A 171 -3.73 -22.14 12.93
N HIS A 172 -4.59 -21.88 13.93
CA HIS A 172 -4.74 -20.53 14.49
C HIS A 172 -3.52 -20.06 15.30
N ILE A 173 -2.74 -21.00 15.87
CA ILE A 173 -1.49 -20.67 16.57
C ILE A 173 -0.40 -20.35 15.55
N ASP A 174 -0.25 -21.18 14.51
CA ASP A 174 0.66 -20.95 13.41
C ASP A 174 0.42 -19.58 12.74
N ALA A 175 -0.86 -19.21 12.56
CA ALA A 175 -1.21 -17.90 12.02
C ALA A 175 -0.64 -16.74 12.88
N GLN A 176 -0.66 -16.86 14.21
CA GLN A 176 -0.04 -15.88 15.10
C GLN A 176 1.48 -15.89 15.03
N VAL A 177 2.09 -17.08 14.86
CA VAL A 177 3.54 -17.20 14.62
C VAL A 177 3.93 -16.46 13.33
N VAL A 178 3.20 -16.67 12.22
CA VAL A 178 3.43 -16.01 10.95
C VAL A 178 3.34 -14.49 11.08
N ILE A 179 2.30 -13.96 11.75
CA ILE A 179 2.13 -12.52 11.98
C ILE A 179 3.28 -11.97 12.82
N THR A 180 3.62 -12.64 13.92
CA THR A 180 4.67 -12.18 14.84
C THR A 180 6.04 -12.18 14.17
N ALA A 181 6.35 -13.21 13.38
CA ALA A 181 7.61 -13.30 12.62
C ALA A 181 7.73 -12.21 11.56
N ALA A 182 6.62 -11.67 11.05
CA ALA A 182 6.63 -10.57 10.09
C ALA A 182 6.96 -9.20 10.72
N HIS A 183 6.75 -8.99 12.02
CA HIS A 183 6.91 -7.69 12.66
C HIS A 183 8.29 -7.04 12.45
N PRO A 184 9.44 -7.74 12.63
CA PRO A 184 10.76 -7.13 12.39
C PRO A 184 10.96 -6.70 10.93
N VAL A 185 10.43 -7.50 9.99
CA VAL A 185 10.47 -7.17 8.55
C VAL A 185 9.65 -5.92 8.28
N ILE A 186 8.42 -5.86 8.79
CA ILE A 186 7.52 -4.70 8.63
C ILE A 186 8.16 -3.43 9.21
N ALA A 187 8.76 -3.51 10.40
CA ALA A 187 9.40 -2.36 11.04
C ALA A 187 10.55 -1.79 10.19
N GLY A 188 11.38 -2.65 9.60
CA GLY A 188 12.44 -2.25 8.68
C GLY A 188 11.91 -1.65 7.38
N LEU A 189 10.92 -2.30 6.78
CA LEU A 189 10.29 -1.84 5.54
C LEU A 189 9.56 -0.50 5.71
N ALA A 190 8.93 -0.26 6.86
CA ALA A 190 8.27 1.01 7.14
C ALA A 190 9.25 2.19 7.10
N VAL A 191 10.46 2.03 7.64
CA VAL A 191 11.53 3.05 7.55
C VAL A 191 11.96 3.27 6.10
N GLN A 192 12.18 2.17 5.35
CA GLN A 192 12.60 2.25 3.95
C GLN A 192 11.53 2.93 3.07
N CYS A 193 10.25 2.61 3.27
CA CYS A 193 9.16 3.23 2.52
C CYS A 193 9.09 4.75 2.74
N VAL A 194 9.30 5.22 3.98
CA VAL A 194 9.34 6.66 4.28
C VAL A 194 10.52 7.32 3.59
N GLN A 195 11.70 6.72 3.63
CA GLN A 195 12.88 7.25 2.94
C GLN A 195 12.65 7.37 1.44
N VAL A 196 12.16 6.31 0.80
CA VAL A 196 11.87 6.31 -0.64
C VAL A 196 10.79 7.36 -0.97
N ALA A 197 9.74 7.48 -0.17
CA ALA A 197 8.68 8.47 -0.38
C ALA A 197 9.23 9.90 -0.28
N SER A 198 10.15 10.18 0.63
CA SER A 198 10.80 11.49 0.77
C SER A 198 11.65 11.86 -0.44
N ASP A 199 12.33 10.87 -1.03
CA ASP A 199 13.15 11.07 -2.23
C ASP A 199 12.28 11.31 -3.49
N LEU A 200 11.06 10.75 -3.50
CA LEU A 200 10.12 10.86 -4.62
C LEU A 200 9.27 12.14 -4.59
N VAL A 201 9.04 12.72 -3.41
CA VAL A 201 8.25 13.95 -3.21
C VAL A 201 9.13 15.02 -2.56
N PRO A 202 9.96 15.75 -3.35
CA PRO A 202 10.80 16.83 -2.80
C PRO A 202 9.94 17.90 -2.13
N GLY A 203 10.36 18.35 -0.95
CA GLY A 203 9.69 19.41 -0.17
C GLY A 203 8.76 18.92 0.94
N THR A 204 8.85 17.66 1.34
CA THR A 204 8.12 17.10 2.49
C THR A 204 8.97 16.95 3.76
N GLY A 205 10.25 17.36 3.73
CA GLY A 205 11.09 17.48 4.93
C GLY A 205 10.70 18.69 5.77
N PRO A 206 11.01 18.70 7.10
CA PRO A 206 10.90 19.90 7.89
C PRO A 206 11.71 21.02 7.22
N GLU A 207 11.15 22.22 7.15
CA GLU A 207 11.81 23.38 6.55
C GLU A 207 13.21 23.57 7.17
N SER A 208 14.23 22.99 6.54
CA SER A 208 15.61 23.32 6.81
C SER A 208 15.85 24.65 6.08
N GLY A 209 16.21 25.66 6.87
CA GLY A 209 16.57 26.98 6.38
C GLY A 209 17.65 26.92 5.27
N PRO A 210 17.96 28.04 4.61
CA PRO A 210 18.74 28.05 3.39
C PRO A 210 20.17 27.57 3.64
N GLU A 211 20.48 26.34 3.28
CA GLU A 211 21.86 25.86 3.17
C GLU A 211 22.37 26.07 1.76
N SER A 212 23.21 27.09 1.66
CA SER A 212 24.13 27.31 0.55
C SER A 212 25.29 26.32 0.62
N GLY A 213 25.47 25.50 -0.44
CA GLY A 213 26.71 24.75 -0.63
C GLY A 213 26.67 23.81 -1.83
N PRO A 214 27.60 23.96 -2.81
CA PRO A 214 27.66 23.10 -3.99
C PRO A 214 28.49 21.84 -3.74
N GLY A 215 27.98 20.68 -4.10
CA GLY A 215 28.75 19.45 -4.04
C GLY A 215 27.98 18.25 -4.57
N SER A 216 27.64 18.23 -5.86
CA SER A 216 27.13 17.05 -6.53
C SER A 216 28.28 16.17 -7.00
N VAL A 217 28.37 14.95 -6.49
CA VAL A 217 29.21 13.89 -7.07
C VAL A 217 28.35 13.09 -8.04
N PRO A 218 28.70 13.00 -9.34
CA PRO A 218 27.90 12.22 -10.28
C PRO A 218 28.24 10.74 -10.19
N CYS A 219 27.23 9.88 -10.07
CA CYS A 219 27.39 8.45 -10.36
C CYS A 219 27.48 8.22 -11.87
N PRO A 220 28.46 7.46 -12.39
CA PRO A 220 28.62 7.22 -13.81
C PRO A 220 27.70 6.10 -14.30
N GLY A 221 26.96 6.35 -15.37
CA GLY A 221 26.39 5.32 -16.25
C GLY A 221 24.87 5.16 -16.25
N SER A 222 24.17 6.06 -16.91
CA SER A 222 23.05 5.75 -17.83
C SER A 222 22.58 7.04 -18.49
N GLY A 223 23.03 7.28 -19.72
CA GLY A 223 22.50 8.37 -20.53
C GLY A 223 21.13 8.04 -21.10
N HIS A 224 20.10 8.71 -20.60
CA HIS A 224 18.92 9.07 -21.36
C HIS A 224 18.30 10.31 -20.73
N VAL A 225 18.43 11.40 -21.48
CA VAL A 225 17.82 12.71 -21.17
C VAL A 225 16.33 12.62 -21.50
N TYR A 226 15.47 12.66 -20.49
CA TYR A 226 14.03 12.88 -20.69
C TYR A 226 13.62 14.23 -20.11
N ALA A 227 12.88 14.99 -20.92
CA ALA A 227 12.49 16.36 -20.67
C ALA A 227 11.55 16.53 -19.46
N ASN A 228 11.73 17.64 -18.77
CA ASN A 228 11.17 18.08 -17.52
C ASN A 228 9.63 18.22 -17.50
N SER A 229 8.98 17.41 -16.66
CA SER A 229 7.74 17.77 -15.97
C SER A 229 7.95 17.47 -14.49
N PRO A 230 7.71 18.39 -13.55
CA PRO A 230 8.13 18.24 -12.15
C PRO A 230 7.42 17.17 -11.32
N GLY A 231 6.37 16.51 -11.80
CA GLY A 231 5.58 15.55 -11.05
C GLY A 231 5.80 14.07 -11.40
N ARG A 232 6.13 13.75 -12.65
CA ARG A 232 6.12 12.34 -13.15
C ARG A 232 7.41 11.55 -13.00
N ARG A 233 8.53 12.15 -12.57
CA ARG A 233 9.83 11.46 -12.60
C ARG A 233 10.10 10.51 -11.46
N GLY A 234 9.47 10.71 -10.31
CA GLY A 234 9.71 9.92 -9.10
C GLY A 234 8.98 8.58 -9.09
N TRP A 235 7.74 8.57 -9.53
CA TRP A 235 6.84 7.42 -9.38
C TRP A 235 7.15 6.22 -10.26
N ARG A 236 8.03 6.35 -11.26
CA ARG A 236 8.47 5.25 -12.15
C ARG A 236 9.15 4.09 -11.40
N PHE A 237 9.55 4.30 -10.17
CA PHE A 237 10.16 3.27 -9.32
C PHE A 237 9.16 2.69 -8.31
N LEU A 238 7.91 3.13 -8.35
CA LEU A 238 6.83 2.54 -7.56
C LEU A 238 6.54 1.13 -8.08
N GLY A 239 6.48 0.15 -7.18
CA GLY A 239 6.06 -1.19 -7.52
C GLY A 239 7.14 -2.00 -8.24
N ARG A 240 8.01 -2.66 -7.49
CA ARG A 240 8.77 -3.80 -8.02
C ARG A 240 7.84 -4.99 -8.05
N ALA A 241 7.68 -5.59 -9.22
CA ALA A 241 6.87 -6.78 -9.37
C ALA A 241 7.56 -7.98 -8.72
N SER A 242 6.77 -8.84 -8.07
CA SER A 242 7.17 -10.21 -7.76
C SER A 242 6.59 -11.12 -8.84
N PRO A 243 7.36 -11.52 -9.86
CA PRO A 243 6.82 -12.23 -11.02
C PRO A 243 6.02 -13.49 -10.64
N GLY A 244 6.43 -14.19 -9.59
CA GLY A 244 5.72 -15.37 -9.09
C GLY A 244 4.34 -15.04 -8.53
N SER A 245 4.21 -14.00 -7.72
CA SER A 245 2.92 -13.54 -7.19
C SER A 245 2.02 -12.98 -8.29
N ASP A 246 2.58 -12.22 -9.24
CA ASP A 246 1.83 -11.64 -10.35
C ASP A 246 1.27 -12.72 -11.28
N LEU A 247 2.07 -13.74 -11.61
CA LEU A 247 1.63 -14.89 -12.40
C LEU A 247 0.57 -15.72 -11.65
N ALA A 248 0.74 -15.92 -10.33
CA ALA A 248 -0.24 -16.61 -9.51
C ALA A 248 -1.57 -15.84 -9.43
N SER A 249 -1.52 -14.50 -9.30
CA SER A 249 -2.70 -13.65 -9.33
C SER A 249 -3.38 -13.65 -10.69
N ALA A 250 -2.62 -13.62 -11.78
CA ALA A 250 -3.17 -13.70 -13.14
C ALA A 250 -3.82 -15.06 -13.42
N ALA A 251 -3.21 -16.16 -12.99
CA ALA A 251 -3.81 -17.48 -13.09
C ALA A 251 -5.10 -17.61 -12.26
N HIS A 252 -5.14 -16.95 -11.08
CA HIS A 252 -6.31 -16.92 -10.21
C HIS A 252 -7.50 -16.21 -10.87
N GLU A 253 -7.29 -15.19 -11.70
CA GLU A 253 -8.39 -14.51 -12.43
C GLU A 253 -9.20 -15.47 -13.31
N THR A 254 -8.60 -16.54 -13.79
CA THR A 254 -9.24 -17.54 -14.68
C THR A 254 -9.56 -18.85 -13.97
N ALA A 255 -9.27 -18.99 -12.69
CA ALA A 255 -9.48 -20.22 -11.94
C ALA A 255 -10.99 -20.56 -11.82
N PRO A 256 -11.38 -21.85 -11.98
CA PRO A 256 -12.78 -22.27 -11.94
C PRO A 256 -13.41 -22.20 -10.55
N ALA A 257 -12.58 -22.27 -9.50
CA ALA A 257 -13.01 -22.13 -8.11
C ALA A 257 -12.13 -21.11 -7.39
N ARG A 258 -12.78 -20.11 -6.77
CA ARG A 258 -12.11 -19.03 -6.04
C ARG A 258 -12.78 -18.86 -4.68
N LEU A 259 -11.99 -18.88 -3.62
CA LEU A 259 -12.46 -18.60 -2.25
C LEU A 259 -12.30 -17.13 -1.90
N PHE A 260 -11.42 -16.42 -2.60
CA PHE A 260 -11.07 -15.05 -2.33
C PHE A 260 -11.14 -14.17 -3.57
N MET A 261 -11.10 -12.89 -3.33
CA MET A 261 -10.65 -11.90 -4.31
C MET A 261 -9.15 -11.73 -4.11
N SER A 262 -8.35 -11.91 -5.14
CA SER A 262 -6.88 -11.82 -5.05
C SER A 262 -6.38 -10.44 -4.72
#